data_397e1f2c5e543e9247eabf3b67bd3112
#
_entry.id   397e1f2c5e543e9247eabf3b67bd3112
#
_cell.length_a   1.000
_cell.length_b   1.000
_cell.length_c   1.000
_cell.angle_alpha   90.00
_cell.angle_beta   90.00
_cell.angle_gamma   90.00
#
_symmetry.space_group_name_H-M   'P 1'
#
loop_
_entity.id
_entity.type
_entity.pdbx_description
1 polymer ?
#
loop_
_entity_poly.entity_id
_entity_poly.type
_entity_poly.pdbx_seq_one_letter_code
_entity_poly.pdbx_strand_id
1 'polypeptide(L)'
;MAIKKIEDLLTDVWRGDTHTYWVSATSPSQSGSSGEARFQLRCAGQVIGILERRGSVWMFRYTDEFRELGDFRALVEFPDTGKEYQTSELWPFFGMRIPSLKQPRVREILQREKIDPHSEVDLLRRFGRRTTANPFELVEE
;
A
#
# COMPACT_ATOMS: atom_id res chain seq x y z
N MET A 1 10.90 -21.64 -1.92
CA MET A 1 9.75 -22.53 -2.10
C MET A 1 8.45 -21.89 -1.68
N ALA A 2 8.31 -21.55 -0.40
CA ALA A 2 7.11 -20.88 0.09
C ALA A 2 6.87 -19.52 -0.61
N ILE A 3 7.93 -18.78 -0.86
CA ILE A 3 7.87 -17.50 -1.55
C ILE A 3 7.33 -17.67 -2.96
N LYS A 4 7.80 -18.68 -3.66
CA LYS A 4 7.33 -18.96 -5.02
C LYS A 4 5.85 -19.32 -5.06
N LYS A 5 5.40 -20.08 -4.07
CA LYS A 5 3.97 -20.41 -3.95
C LYS A 5 3.13 -19.19 -3.71
N ILE A 6 3.61 -18.28 -2.87
CA ILE A 6 2.91 -17.03 -2.57
C ILE A 6 2.80 -16.18 -3.83
N GLU A 7 3.87 -16.10 -4.59
CA GLU A 7 3.84 -15.36 -5.85
C GLU A 7 2.83 -15.96 -6.83
N ASP A 8 2.82 -17.29 -6.96
CA ASP A 8 1.88 -17.95 -7.85
C ASP A 8 0.44 -17.71 -7.42
N LEU A 9 0.18 -17.80 -6.11
CA LEU A 9 -1.14 -17.52 -5.57
C LEU A 9 -1.56 -16.08 -5.80
N LEU A 10 -0.66 -15.15 -5.55
CA LEU A 10 -0.94 -13.74 -5.79
C LEU A 10 -1.18 -13.47 -7.27
N THR A 11 -0.41 -14.10 -8.13
CA THR A 11 -0.57 -13.95 -9.58
C THR A 11 -1.92 -14.47 -10.05
N ASP A 12 -2.34 -15.61 -9.52
CA ASP A 12 -3.61 -16.21 -9.90
C ASP A 12 -4.79 -15.38 -9.37
N VAL A 13 -4.75 -15.00 -8.11
CA VAL A 13 -5.75 -14.14 -7.52
C VAL A 13 -5.79 -12.81 -8.26
N TRP A 14 -4.63 -12.29 -8.55
CA TRP A 14 -4.51 -11.02 -9.26
C TRP A 14 -5.13 -11.09 -10.65
N ARG A 15 -4.92 -12.17 -11.38
CA ARG A 15 -5.51 -12.31 -12.71
C ARG A 15 -7.03 -12.30 -12.67
N GLY A 16 -7.62 -13.03 -11.73
CA GLY A 16 -9.05 -13.06 -11.57
C GLY A 16 -9.60 -11.73 -11.14
N ASP A 17 -9.02 -11.19 -10.10
CA ASP A 17 -9.45 -9.93 -9.54
C ASP A 17 -9.21 -8.78 -10.50
N THR A 18 -8.10 -8.79 -11.20
CA THR A 18 -7.78 -7.74 -12.14
C THR A 18 -8.83 -7.65 -13.24
N HIS A 19 -9.22 -8.80 -13.75
CA HIS A 19 -10.24 -8.83 -14.80
C HIS A 19 -11.55 -8.24 -14.31
N THR A 20 -11.94 -8.61 -13.11
CA THR A 20 -13.15 -8.09 -12.49
C THR A 20 -13.01 -6.61 -12.15
N TYR A 21 -11.86 -6.24 -11.63
CA TYR A 21 -11.57 -4.87 -11.24
C TYR A 21 -11.56 -3.90 -12.39
N TRP A 22 -10.92 -4.29 -13.47
CA TRP A 22 -10.87 -3.41 -14.63
C TRP A 22 -12.26 -3.09 -15.14
N VAL A 23 -13.14 -4.06 -15.12
CA VAL A 23 -14.52 -3.83 -15.51
C VAL A 23 -15.21 -2.91 -14.52
N SER A 24 -14.95 -3.09 -13.24
CA SER A 24 -15.56 -2.28 -12.20
C SER A 24 -14.95 -0.88 -12.13
N ALA A 25 -13.62 -0.81 -12.28
CA ALA A 25 -12.90 0.46 -12.18
C ALA A 25 -13.25 1.42 -13.32
N THR A 26 -13.72 0.90 -14.43
CA THR A 26 -14.17 1.73 -15.53
C THR A 26 -15.54 2.33 -15.30
N SER A 27 -16.17 1.99 -14.20
CA SER A 27 -17.45 2.60 -13.83
C SER A 27 -17.21 4.07 -13.46
N PRO A 28 -17.77 4.99 -14.20
CA PRO A 28 -17.48 6.41 -13.99
C PRO A 28 -18.13 7.01 -12.74
N SER A 29 -18.86 6.23 -12.02
CA SER A 29 -19.63 6.71 -10.88
C SER A 29 -18.81 6.95 -9.62
N GLN A 30 -17.54 6.59 -9.64
CA GLN A 30 -16.69 6.76 -8.46
C GLN A 30 -16.06 8.14 -8.48
N SER A 31 -16.87 9.12 -8.24
CA SER A 31 -16.42 10.50 -8.10
C SER A 31 -15.73 10.77 -6.77
N GLY A 32 -15.40 9.74 -6.05
CA GLY A 32 -14.68 9.91 -4.82
C GLY A 32 -13.26 10.38 -5.11
N SER A 33 -12.94 11.54 -4.64
CA SER A 33 -11.59 12.10 -4.68
C SER A 33 -10.56 11.23 -3.99
N SER A 34 -10.98 10.14 -3.44
CA SER A 34 -10.14 9.20 -2.70
C SER A 34 -9.50 8.12 -3.58
N GLY A 35 -9.72 8.19 -4.89
CA GLY A 35 -9.33 7.11 -5.76
C GLY A 35 -7.86 6.98 -6.05
N GLU A 36 -7.07 8.03 -5.91
CA GLU A 36 -5.67 8.00 -6.27
C GLU A 36 -4.79 8.60 -5.19
N ALA A 37 -3.69 7.91 -4.92
CA ALA A 37 -2.69 8.38 -3.98
C ALA A 37 -1.35 7.74 -4.32
N ARG A 38 -0.27 8.41 -3.96
CA ARG A 38 1.07 7.91 -4.19
C ARG A 38 1.95 8.20 -3.00
N PHE A 39 2.59 7.15 -2.50
CA PHE A 39 3.46 7.23 -1.34
C PHE A 39 4.84 6.69 -1.68
N GLN A 40 5.85 7.28 -1.09
CA GLN A 40 7.21 6.76 -1.15
C GLN A 40 7.51 5.97 0.11
N LEU A 41 8.00 4.76 -0.04
CA LEU A 41 8.54 3.99 1.08
C LEU A 41 10.02 4.31 1.18
N ARG A 42 10.45 4.82 2.34
CA ARG A 42 11.81 5.27 2.56
C ARG A 42 12.47 4.53 3.72
N CYS A 43 13.76 4.39 3.63
CA CYS A 43 14.58 3.88 4.74
C CYS A 43 15.89 4.66 4.75
N ALA A 44 16.24 5.25 5.89
CA ALA A 44 17.46 6.02 6.05
C ALA A 44 17.64 7.09 4.97
N GLY A 45 16.55 7.76 4.60
CA GLY A 45 16.58 8.82 3.59
C GLY A 45 16.55 8.33 2.15
N GLN A 46 16.61 7.02 1.93
CA GLN A 46 16.60 6.43 0.60
C GLN A 46 15.21 5.97 0.22
N VAL A 47 14.76 6.33 -0.98
CA VAL A 47 13.45 5.85 -1.49
C VAL A 47 13.63 4.41 -1.97
N ILE A 48 12.92 3.50 -1.32
CA ILE A 48 13.00 2.08 -1.61
C ILE A 48 11.95 1.66 -2.63
N GLY A 49 10.74 2.13 -2.46
CA GLY A 49 9.63 1.73 -3.31
C GLY A 49 8.53 2.75 -3.36
N ILE A 50 7.59 2.51 -4.23
CA ILE A 50 6.43 3.37 -4.45
C ILE A 50 5.17 2.54 -4.23
N LEU A 51 4.30 3.04 -3.36
CA LEU A 51 2.98 2.50 -3.13
C LEU A 51 1.96 3.44 -3.76
N GLU A 52 1.18 2.92 -4.68
CA GLU A 52 0.15 3.70 -5.36
C GLU A 52 -1.24 3.09 -5.13
N ARG A 53 -2.22 3.95 -5.06
CA ARG A 53 -3.63 3.56 -5.13
C ARG A 53 -4.22 4.13 -6.41
N ARG A 54 -4.77 3.28 -7.25
CA ARG A 54 -5.51 3.70 -8.44
C ARG A 54 -6.87 3.03 -8.42
N GLY A 55 -7.91 3.83 -8.28
CA GLY A 55 -9.26 3.30 -8.11
C GLY A 55 -9.34 2.41 -6.88
N SER A 56 -9.62 1.14 -7.08
CA SER A 56 -9.72 0.15 -6.01
C SER A 56 -8.51 -0.80 -5.96
N VAL A 57 -7.45 -0.48 -6.65
CA VAL A 57 -6.26 -1.34 -6.73
C VAL A 57 -5.07 -0.66 -6.06
N TRP A 58 -4.40 -1.40 -5.19
CA TRP A 58 -3.12 -1.02 -4.61
C TRP A 58 -1.99 -1.62 -5.42
N MET A 59 -0.94 -0.83 -5.65
CA MET A 59 0.24 -1.27 -6.40
C MET A 59 1.50 -0.91 -5.63
N PHE A 60 2.45 -1.82 -5.62
CA PHE A 60 3.76 -1.57 -5.03
C PHE A 60 4.87 -2.02 -5.98
N ARG A 61 5.89 -1.20 -6.13
CA ARG A 61 7.09 -1.55 -6.87
C ARG A 61 8.32 -0.92 -6.23
N TYR A 62 9.44 -1.58 -6.40
CA TYR A 62 10.71 -1.02 -5.95
C TYR A 62 11.18 0.04 -6.93
N THR A 63 11.95 1.00 -6.42
CA THR A 63 12.59 2.01 -7.27
C THR A 63 13.82 1.43 -7.96
N ASP A 64 14.22 2.07 -9.05
CA ASP A 64 15.44 1.68 -9.74
C ASP A 64 16.67 1.92 -8.85
N GLU A 65 16.68 3.01 -8.10
CA GLU A 65 17.74 3.32 -7.16
C GLU A 65 17.95 2.19 -6.15
N PHE A 66 16.86 1.65 -5.60
CA PHE A 66 16.94 0.54 -4.67
C PHE A 66 17.55 -0.70 -5.32
N ARG A 67 17.13 -1.01 -6.53
CA ARG A 67 17.62 -2.18 -7.24
C ARG A 67 19.11 -2.06 -7.57
N GLU A 68 19.57 -0.86 -7.85
CA GLU A 68 20.97 -0.59 -8.18
C GLU A 68 21.89 -0.66 -6.98
N LEU A 69 21.41 -0.36 -5.78
CA LEU A 69 22.21 -0.35 -4.57
C LEU A 69 22.78 -1.73 -4.21
N GLY A 70 22.00 -2.79 -4.41
CA GLY A 70 22.44 -4.14 -4.15
C GLY A 70 22.68 -4.50 -2.69
N ASP A 71 22.73 -3.53 -1.79
CA ASP A 71 23.04 -3.73 -0.38
C ASP A 71 21.79 -4.00 0.47
N PHE A 72 20.63 -3.73 -0.04
CA PHE A 72 19.39 -3.92 0.69
C PHE A 72 18.72 -5.23 0.29
N ARG A 73 18.20 -5.89 1.31
CA ARG A 73 17.38 -7.07 1.06
C ARG A 73 15.97 -6.65 0.70
N ALA A 74 15.37 -7.35 -0.24
CA ALA A 74 13.97 -7.18 -0.55
C ALA A 74 13.13 -7.42 0.72
N LEU A 75 12.00 -6.74 0.80
CA LEU A 75 11.05 -6.96 1.88
C LEU A 75 10.48 -8.38 1.78
N VAL A 76 10.20 -8.96 2.93
CA VAL A 76 9.68 -10.35 2.98
C VAL A 76 8.38 -10.46 2.19
N GLU A 77 7.53 -9.46 2.29
CA GLU A 77 6.25 -9.40 1.59
C GLU A 77 6.41 -9.20 0.08
N PHE A 78 7.54 -8.66 -0.34
CA PHE A 78 7.80 -8.33 -1.74
C PHE A 78 9.18 -8.83 -2.15
N PRO A 79 9.35 -10.15 -2.27
CA PRO A 79 10.68 -10.73 -2.46
C PRO A 79 11.30 -10.50 -3.83
N ASP A 80 10.51 -10.21 -4.84
CA ASP A 80 11.02 -9.98 -6.19
C ASP A 80 11.11 -8.48 -6.46
N THR A 81 12.34 -7.97 -6.52
CA THR A 81 12.58 -6.53 -6.71
C THR A 81 12.28 -6.04 -8.12
N GLY A 82 12.16 -6.95 -9.08
CA GLY A 82 11.84 -6.60 -10.47
C GLY A 82 10.36 -6.64 -10.80
N LYS A 83 9.53 -6.99 -9.84
CA LYS A 83 8.10 -7.21 -10.05
C LYS A 83 7.28 -6.05 -9.51
N GLU A 84 6.19 -5.71 -10.22
CA GLU A 84 5.17 -4.83 -9.71
C GLU A 84 4.09 -5.67 -9.05
N TYR A 85 3.78 -5.36 -7.80
CA TYR A 85 2.76 -6.08 -7.03
C TYR A 85 1.46 -5.31 -7.07
N GLN A 86 0.35 -6.03 -7.19
CA GLN A 86 -0.98 -5.43 -7.20
C GLN A 86 -1.94 -6.26 -6.37
N THR A 87 -2.88 -5.57 -5.73
CA THR A 87 -3.91 -6.22 -4.93
C THR A 87 -5.10 -5.29 -4.74
N SER A 88 -6.24 -5.88 -4.42
CA SER A 88 -7.45 -5.12 -4.07
C SER A 88 -7.45 -4.65 -2.62
N GLU A 89 -6.71 -5.34 -1.77
CA GLU A 89 -6.64 -5.01 -0.35
C GLU A 89 -5.23 -4.57 0.01
N LEU A 90 -5.13 -3.55 0.85
CA LEU A 90 -3.84 -3.06 1.30
C LEU A 90 -3.09 -4.16 2.03
N TRP A 91 -1.83 -4.36 1.64
CA TRP A 91 -1.00 -5.37 2.29
C TRP A 91 -0.82 -5.06 3.78
N PRO A 92 -0.78 -6.10 4.62
CA PRO A 92 -0.56 -5.92 6.06
C PRO A 92 0.70 -5.12 6.39
N PHE A 93 1.73 -5.22 5.57
CA PHE A 93 2.96 -4.45 5.75
C PHE A 93 2.69 -2.95 5.86
N PHE A 94 1.75 -2.46 5.07
CA PHE A 94 1.34 -1.05 5.12
C PHE A 94 0.20 -0.83 6.09
N GLY A 95 -0.75 -1.74 6.14
CA GLY A 95 -1.94 -1.62 6.97
C GLY A 95 -1.65 -1.60 8.47
N MET A 96 -0.55 -2.23 8.90
CA MET A 96 -0.17 -2.24 10.30
C MET A 96 0.16 -0.86 10.86
N ARG A 97 0.38 0.11 9.99
CA ARG A 97 0.62 1.50 10.40
C ARG A 97 -0.65 2.20 10.86
N ILE A 98 -1.79 1.68 10.47
CA ILE A 98 -3.09 2.24 10.82
C ILE A 98 -3.48 1.67 12.19
N PRO A 99 -3.70 2.53 13.20
CA PRO A 99 -4.09 2.03 14.52
C PRO A 99 -5.52 1.49 14.50
N SER A 100 -5.87 0.72 15.52
CA SER A 100 -7.21 0.20 15.62
C SER A 100 -8.23 1.34 15.67
N LEU A 101 -9.20 1.29 14.78
CA LEU A 101 -10.26 2.30 14.69
C LEU A 101 -11.25 2.19 15.86
N LYS A 102 -11.13 1.15 16.66
CA LYS A 102 -11.96 0.98 17.86
C LYS A 102 -11.46 1.77 19.06
N GLN A 103 -10.22 2.27 19.00
CA GLN A 103 -9.67 3.08 20.07
C GLN A 103 -10.38 4.43 20.16
N PRO A 104 -10.86 4.84 21.34
CA PRO A 104 -11.57 6.11 21.48
C PRO A 104 -10.78 7.31 20.99
N ARG A 105 -9.48 7.34 21.28
CA ARG A 105 -8.62 8.44 20.86
C ARG A 105 -8.52 8.53 19.33
N VAL A 106 -8.46 7.39 18.67
CA VAL A 106 -8.43 7.35 17.21
C VAL A 106 -9.75 7.86 16.63
N ARG A 107 -10.86 7.44 17.23
CA ARG A 107 -12.18 7.92 16.81
C ARG A 107 -12.32 9.43 16.95
N GLU A 108 -11.81 9.99 18.02
CA GLU A 108 -11.82 11.44 18.23
C GLU A 108 -11.05 12.16 17.12
N ILE A 109 -9.89 11.64 16.77
CA ILE A 109 -9.07 12.21 15.68
C ILE A 109 -9.84 12.17 14.37
N LEU A 110 -10.44 11.02 14.05
CA LEU A 110 -11.19 10.85 12.82
C LEU A 110 -12.37 11.83 12.74
N GLN A 111 -13.10 11.99 13.83
CA GLN A 111 -14.23 12.91 13.88
C GLN A 111 -13.79 14.37 13.79
N ARG A 112 -12.76 14.72 14.54
CA ARG A 112 -12.26 16.10 14.58
C ARG A 112 -11.69 16.53 13.23
N GLU A 113 -10.95 15.64 12.57
CA GLU A 113 -10.30 15.91 11.29
C GLU A 113 -11.16 15.52 10.10
N LYS A 114 -12.35 15.01 10.34
CA LYS A 114 -13.30 14.58 9.29
C LYS A 114 -12.70 13.57 8.33
N ILE A 115 -12.02 12.58 8.89
CA ILE A 115 -11.40 11.50 8.13
C ILE A 115 -12.40 10.35 8.01
N ASP A 116 -12.58 9.85 6.79
CA ASP A 116 -13.44 8.69 6.54
C ASP A 116 -12.76 7.43 7.06
N PRO A 117 -13.36 6.73 8.04
CA PRO A 117 -12.78 5.50 8.58
C PRO A 117 -12.73 4.34 7.57
N HIS A 118 -13.41 4.46 6.47
CA HIS A 118 -13.39 3.46 5.41
C HIS A 118 -12.39 3.77 4.29
N SER A 119 -11.75 4.92 4.35
CA SER A 119 -10.75 5.31 3.35
C SER A 119 -9.35 4.92 3.82
N GLU A 120 -8.83 3.83 3.31
CA GLU A 120 -7.46 3.39 3.61
C GLU A 120 -6.43 4.47 3.25
N VAL A 121 -6.66 5.18 2.16
CA VAL A 121 -5.77 6.25 1.71
C VAL A 121 -5.67 7.35 2.77
N ASP A 122 -6.81 7.82 3.24
CA ASP A 122 -6.84 8.89 4.24
C ASP A 122 -6.25 8.43 5.57
N LEU A 123 -6.48 7.18 5.94
CA LEU A 123 -5.91 6.60 7.14
C LEU A 123 -4.38 6.51 7.03
N LEU A 124 -3.86 6.10 5.87
CA LEU A 124 -2.43 6.07 5.64
C LEU A 124 -1.82 7.46 5.66
N ARG A 125 -2.50 8.45 5.09
CA ARG A 125 -2.03 9.84 5.14
C ARG A 125 -1.87 10.33 6.57
N ARG A 126 -2.83 9.99 7.42
CA ARG A 126 -2.84 10.47 8.80
C ARG A 126 -1.92 9.70 9.72
N PHE A 127 -1.89 8.37 9.60
CA PHE A 127 -1.21 7.50 10.54
C PHE A 127 -0.05 6.71 9.96
N GLY A 128 0.06 6.64 8.64
CA GLY A 128 0.93 5.69 7.97
C GLY A 128 2.40 6.07 7.88
N ARG A 129 2.76 7.29 8.24
CA ARG A 129 4.12 7.76 8.01
C ARG A 129 5.17 6.90 8.70
N ARG A 130 4.93 6.55 9.96
CA ARG A 130 5.88 5.78 10.75
C ARG A 130 5.18 4.67 11.51
N THR A 131 5.97 3.66 11.89
CA THR A 131 5.52 2.58 12.74
C THR A 131 6.68 2.15 13.63
N THR A 132 6.36 1.61 14.80
CA THR A 132 7.38 1.05 15.69
C THR A 132 7.83 -0.34 15.24
N ALA A 133 7.09 -0.96 14.32
CA ALA A 133 7.36 -2.32 13.88
C ALA A 133 8.57 -2.44 12.96
N ASN A 134 8.90 -1.38 12.24
CA ASN A 134 10.02 -1.39 11.31
C ASN A 134 10.53 0.04 11.06
N PRO A 135 11.74 0.19 10.49
CA PRO A 135 12.34 1.51 10.29
C PRO A 135 11.87 2.23 9.03
N PHE A 136 10.94 1.65 8.27
CA PHE A 136 10.50 2.25 7.02
C PHE A 136 9.52 3.38 7.25
N GLU A 137 9.71 4.47 6.52
CA GLU A 137 8.84 5.62 6.55
C GLU A 137 8.02 5.67 5.26
N LEU A 138 6.74 5.94 5.38
CA LEU A 138 5.83 6.07 4.24
C LEU A 138 5.44 7.54 4.11
N VAL A 139 5.84 8.18 3.01
CA VAL A 139 5.64 9.60 2.79
C VAL A 139 4.82 9.82 1.53
N GLU A 140 3.73 10.56 1.64
CA GLU A 140 2.93 10.89 0.45
C GLU A 140 3.69 11.87 -0.43
N GLU A 141 3.65 11.63 -1.74
CA GLU A 141 4.20 12.55 -2.73
C GLU A 141 3.29 13.74 -2.97
#